data_dc337d6d9861169c4c1a8f7806fd24ba
#
_entry.id   dc337d6d9861169c4c1a8f7806fd24ba
#
_cell.length_a   1.000
_cell.length_b   1.000
_cell.length_c   1.000
_cell.angle_alpha   90.00
_cell.angle_beta   90.00
_cell.angle_gamma   90.00
#
_symmetry.space_group_name_H-M   'P 1'
#
loop_
_entity.id
_entity.type
_entity.pdbx_description
1 polymer ?
#
loop_
_entity_poly.entity_id
_entity_poly.type
_entity_poly.pdbx_seq_one_letter_code
_entity_poly.pdbx_strand_id
1 'polypeptide(L)'
;RDDELYYGDFGRQFRSNSDISVLLSNPLAFGVPTTKTPALLTGGYFHTAILEPDKLNRIKVIDASTRNTKVYKEMSEGELTLLQHEVDKIEILVDTLLANETARGLIRDGDVEYEVPGLGKVFSDMYWKGKADIINHDEKLIIDLKTTSDLDKLQWTAKKYNYDSQAFVYKNLFGYDMIFIAI
;
A
#
# COMPACT_ATOMS: atom_id res chain seq x y z
N ARG A 1 -14.94 -5.48 -6.07
CA ARG A 1 -14.81 -4.22 -5.30
C ARG A 1 -14.18 -3.21 -6.23
N ASP A 2 -14.74 -2.02 -6.28
CA ASP A 2 -14.49 -1.11 -7.39
C ASP A 2 -13.43 -0.08 -7.01
N ASP A 3 -12.18 -0.34 -7.42
CA ASP A 3 -11.06 0.59 -7.26
C ASP A 3 -11.36 1.93 -7.96
N GLU A 4 -12.17 1.93 -9.03
CA GLU A 4 -12.58 3.13 -9.74
C GLU A 4 -13.46 4.02 -8.85
N LEU A 5 -14.35 3.46 -8.04
CA LEU A 5 -15.12 4.23 -7.07
C LEU A 5 -14.22 4.79 -5.96
N TYR A 6 -13.27 4.00 -5.45
CA TYR A 6 -12.40 4.43 -4.36
C TYR A 6 -11.41 5.51 -4.77
N TYR A 7 -10.79 5.41 -5.95
CA TYR A 7 -9.76 6.34 -6.44
C TYR A 7 -10.31 7.40 -7.40
N GLY A 8 -11.52 7.18 -7.95
CA GLY A 8 -12.19 8.09 -8.88
C GLY A 8 -12.82 9.31 -8.22
N ASP A 9 -13.63 10.01 -8.97
CA ASP A 9 -14.24 11.29 -8.56
C ASP A 9 -15.09 11.18 -7.29
N PHE A 10 -15.79 10.05 -7.12
CA PHE A 10 -16.54 9.79 -5.89
C PHE A 10 -15.60 9.71 -4.67
N GLY A 11 -14.57 8.89 -4.75
CA GLY A 11 -13.63 8.71 -3.64
C GLY A 11 -12.80 9.95 -3.30
N ARG A 12 -12.54 10.81 -4.29
CA ARG A 12 -11.77 12.08 -4.07
C ARG A 12 -12.50 13.11 -3.22
N GLN A 13 -13.80 12.95 -3.01
CA GLN A 13 -14.57 13.82 -2.13
C GLN A 13 -14.27 13.60 -0.64
N PHE A 14 -13.69 12.45 -0.29
CA PHE A 14 -13.43 12.05 1.09
C PHE A 14 -11.95 12.22 1.46
N ARG A 15 -11.69 12.50 2.73
CA ARG A 15 -10.35 12.61 3.27
C ARG A 15 -9.74 11.23 3.50
N SER A 16 -8.42 11.16 3.47
CA SER A 16 -7.66 9.93 3.71
C SER A 16 -6.42 10.22 4.56
N ASN A 17 -5.77 9.18 5.07
CA ASN A 17 -4.53 9.38 5.82
C ASN A 17 -3.41 10.03 4.98
N SER A 18 -3.36 9.78 3.69
CA SER A 18 -2.38 10.44 2.80
C SER A 18 -2.56 11.96 2.75
N ASP A 19 -3.79 12.46 2.92
CA ASP A 19 -4.06 13.90 2.99
C ASP A 19 -3.41 14.53 4.22
N ILE A 20 -3.41 13.82 5.37
CA ILE A 20 -2.71 14.28 6.59
C ILE A 20 -1.23 14.46 6.31
N SER A 21 -0.59 13.45 5.71
CA SER A 21 0.84 13.50 5.38
C SER A 21 1.18 14.66 4.44
N VAL A 22 0.35 14.92 3.44
CA VAL A 22 0.53 16.05 2.52
C VAL A 22 0.38 17.38 3.26
N LEU A 23 -0.67 17.54 4.07
CA LEU A 23 -0.93 18.77 4.81
C LEU A 23 0.17 19.09 5.84
N LEU A 24 0.78 18.06 6.45
CA LEU A 24 1.86 18.24 7.40
C LEU A 24 3.20 18.56 6.71
N SER A 25 3.45 18.05 5.50
CA SER A 25 4.72 18.23 4.80
C SER A 25 4.72 19.39 3.82
N ASN A 26 3.70 19.51 3.00
CA ASN A 26 3.54 20.57 1.99
C ASN A 26 2.06 20.84 1.71
N PRO A 27 1.41 21.72 2.48
CA PRO A 27 -0.02 22.04 2.30
C PRO A 27 -0.40 22.51 0.90
N LEU A 28 0.54 23.15 0.17
CA LEU A 28 0.30 23.63 -1.19
C LEU A 28 0.16 22.49 -2.22
N ALA A 29 0.62 21.28 -1.89
CA ALA A 29 0.46 20.09 -2.72
C ALA A 29 -0.88 19.36 -2.47
N PHE A 30 -1.72 19.87 -1.57
CA PHE A 30 -3.03 19.26 -1.30
C PHE A 30 -3.91 19.24 -2.55
N GLY A 31 -4.46 18.06 -2.87
CA GLY A 31 -5.25 17.84 -4.08
C GLY A 31 -4.44 17.67 -5.38
N VAL A 32 -3.12 17.80 -5.32
CA VAL A 32 -2.26 17.52 -6.49
C VAL A 32 -2.03 16.01 -6.59
N PRO A 33 -2.23 15.39 -7.76
CA PRO A 33 -1.97 13.97 -7.96
C PRO A 33 -0.52 13.59 -7.63
N THR A 34 -0.33 12.51 -6.90
CA THR A 34 1.01 11.99 -6.58
C THR A 34 1.68 11.45 -7.85
N THR A 35 2.90 11.89 -8.10
CA THR A 35 3.71 11.35 -9.19
C THR A 35 4.13 9.91 -8.88
N LYS A 36 3.97 9.01 -9.85
CA LYS A 36 4.46 7.64 -9.73
C LYS A 36 5.98 7.63 -9.56
N THR A 37 6.47 6.85 -8.62
CA THR A 37 7.91 6.62 -8.39
C THR A 37 8.23 5.14 -8.45
N PRO A 38 9.49 4.74 -8.70
CA PRO A 38 9.88 3.33 -8.63
C PRO A 38 9.49 2.67 -7.30
N ALA A 39 9.67 3.38 -6.17
CA ALA A 39 9.29 2.88 -4.86
C ALA A 39 7.79 2.62 -4.71
N LEU A 40 6.94 3.48 -5.29
CA LEU A 40 5.48 3.25 -5.30
C LEU A 40 5.10 2.05 -6.17
N LEU A 41 5.79 1.84 -7.30
CA LEU A 41 5.53 0.69 -8.16
C LEU A 41 5.97 -0.62 -7.50
N THR A 42 7.16 -0.64 -6.88
CA THR A 42 7.65 -1.83 -6.17
C THR A 42 6.79 -2.16 -4.96
N GLY A 43 6.39 -1.15 -4.17
CA GLY A 43 5.44 -1.34 -3.07
C GLY A 43 4.08 -1.86 -3.57
N GLY A 44 3.54 -1.28 -4.63
CA GLY A 44 2.30 -1.74 -5.25
C GLY A 44 2.36 -3.19 -5.73
N TYR A 45 3.47 -3.60 -6.37
CA TYR A 45 3.67 -4.99 -6.76
C TYR A 45 3.70 -5.93 -5.55
N PHE A 46 4.43 -5.55 -4.48
CA PHE A 46 4.50 -6.32 -3.24
C PHE A 46 3.11 -6.56 -2.63
N HIS A 47 2.30 -5.49 -2.50
CA HIS A 47 0.93 -5.61 -2.02
C HIS A 47 0.09 -6.51 -2.92
N THR A 48 0.14 -6.30 -4.25
CA THR A 48 -0.62 -7.13 -5.20
C THR A 48 -0.22 -8.61 -5.11
N ALA A 49 1.07 -8.90 -4.98
CA ALA A 49 1.56 -10.28 -4.89
C ALA A 49 1.04 -11.03 -3.65
N ILE A 50 0.83 -10.30 -2.55
CA ILE A 50 0.32 -10.89 -1.32
C ILE A 50 -1.22 -10.87 -1.29
N LEU A 51 -1.84 -9.76 -1.64
CA LEU A 51 -3.27 -9.53 -1.38
C LEU A 51 -4.16 -9.97 -2.55
N GLU A 52 -3.69 -9.82 -3.78
CA GLU A 52 -4.48 -10.05 -5.00
C GLU A 52 -3.62 -10.69 -6.12
N PRO A 53 -3.00 -11.87 -5.89
CA PRO A 53 -2.03 -12.46 -6.82
C PRO A 53 -2.57 -12.68 -8.24
N ASP A 54 -3.88 -12.87 -8.38
CA ASP A 54 -4.54 -13.01 -9.68
C ASP A 54 -4.43 -11.75 -10.56
N LYS A 55 -4.13 -10.60 -9.95
CA LYS A 55 -3.94 -9.32 -10.68
C LYS A 55 -2.51 -9.11 -11.17
N LEU A 56 -1.54 -9.93 -10.76
CA LEU A 56 -0.12 -9.78 -11.18
C LEU A 56 0.05 -9.83 -12.69
N ASN A 57 -0.73 -10.64 -13.39
CA ASN A 57 -0.69 -10.76 -14.85
C ASN A 57 -1.05 -9.48 -15.60
N ARG A 58 -1.61 -8.47 -14.92
CA ARG A 58 -1.97 -7.17 -15.48
C ARG A 58 -0.86 -6.14 -15.30
N ILE A 59 0.16 -6.46 -14.52
CA ILE A 59 1.26 -5.54 -14.24
C ILE A 59 2.30 -5.68 -15.36
N LYS A 60 2.57 -4.57 -16.05
CA LYS A 60 3.60 -4.54 -17.10
C LYS A 60 4.98 -4.55 -16.44
N VAL A 61 5.80 -5.52 -16.84
CA VAL A 61 7.21 -5.66 -16.40
C VAL A 61 8.09 -5.69 -17.64
N ILE A 62 9.23 -5.02 -17.59
CA ILE A 62 10.16 -4.93 -18.72
C ILE A 62 11.49 -5.53 -18.31
N ASP A 63 11.97 -6.49 -19.10
CA ASP A 63 13.31 -7.05 -18.96
C ASP A 63 14.35 -6.11 -19.59
N ALA A 64 14.88 -5.23 -18.77
CA ALA A 64 15.94 -4.30 -19.12
C ALA A 64 16.82 -4.01 -17.91
N SER A 65 18.10 -3.74 -18.15
CA SER A 65 19.05 -3.47 -17.05
C SER A 65 18.77 -2.15 -16.33
N THR A 66 18.29 -1.15 -17.06
CA THR A 66 17.91 0.16 -16.51
C THR A 66 16.83 0.83 -17.36
N ARG A 67 16.16 1.83 -16.77
CA ARG A 67 15.16 2.67 -17.46
C ARG A 67 15.74 3.58 -18.55
N ASN A 68 17.07 3.68 -18.65
CA ASN A 68 17.74 4.48 -19.67
C ASN A 68 18.00 3.72 -20.98
N THR A 69 17.83 2.41 -21.00
CA THR A 69 18.06 1.56 -22.20
C THR A 69 17.05 1.88 -23.29
N LYS A 70 17.46 1.62 -24.54
CA LYS A 70 16.59 1.77 -25.71
C LYS A 70 15.36 0.83 -25.60
N VAL A 71 15.61 -0.41 -25.21
CA VAL A 71 14.54 -1.44 -25.01
C VAL A 71 13.50 -0.93 -24.02
N TYR A 72 13.91 -0.40 -22.86
CA TYR A 72 12.95 0.11 -21.88
C TYR A 72 12.15 1.29 -22.45
N LYS A 73 12.80 2.25 -23.09
CA LYS A 73 12.13 3.45 -23.64
C LYS A 73 11.09 3.10 -24.70
N GLU A 74 11.42 2.12 -25.55
CA GLU A 74 10.49 1.64 -26.58
C GLU A 74 9.29 0.88 -25.96
N MET A 75 9.57 -0.03 -25.01
CA MET A 75 8.54 -0.86 -24.40
C MET A 75 7.67 -0.12 -23.39
N SER A 76 8.21 0.86 -22.67
CA SER A 76 7.47 1.59 -21.63
C SER A 76 6.49 2.62 -22.19
N GLU A 77 6.62 3.00 -23.46
CA GLU A 77 5.77 4.00 -24.12
C GLU A 77 5.71 5.34 -23.35
N GLY A 78 6.79 5.66 -22.65
CA GLY A 78 6.89 6.87 -21.82
C GLY A 78 6.31 6.73 -20.41
N GLU A 79 5.73 5.57 -20.05
CA GLU A 79 5.25 5.33 -18.70
C GLU A 79 6.34 4.74 -17.79
N LEU A 80 6.27 5.10 -16.51
CA LEU A 80 7.12 4.47 -15.50
C LEU A 80 6.61 3.04 -15.25
N THR A 81 7.48 2.06 -15.53
CA THR A 81 7.17 0.64 -15.50
C THR A 81 8.20 -0.12 -14.64
N LEU A 82 7.81 -1.25 -14.06
CA LEU A 82 8.70 -2.14 -13.32
C LEU A 82 9.75 -2.80 -14.21
N LEU A 83 10.93 -2.99 -13.66
CA LEU A 83 11.99 -3.79 -14.27
C LEU A 83 11.98 -5.22 -13.70
N GLN A 84 12.36 -6.21 -14.52
CA GLN A 84 12.33 -7.62 -14.10
C GLN A 84 13.14 -7.83 -12.81
N HIS A 85 14.35 -7.30 -12.71
CA HIS A 85 15.18 -7.45 -11.52
C HIS A 85 14.62 -6.75 -10.26
N GLU A 86 13.70 -5.78 -10.41
CA GLU A 86 12.96 -5.21 -9.28
C GLU A 86 11.88 -6.18 -8.81
N VAL A 87 11.18 -6.82 -9.76
CA VAL A 87 10.19 -7.86 -9.46
C VAL A 87 10.85 -9.04 -8.77
N ASP A 88 11.96 -9.56 -9.30
CA ASP A 88 12.70 -10.69 -8.71
C ASP A 88 13.06 -10.44 -7.24
N LYS A 89 13.47 -9.21 -6.91
CA LYS A 89 13.76 -8.81 -5.53
C LYS A 89 12.50 -8.78 -4.65
N ILE A 90 11.38 -8.31 -5.20
CA ILE A 90 10.13 -8.26 -4.44
C ILE A 90 9.59 -9.66 -4.18
N GLU A 91 9.71 -10.56 -5.15
CA GLU A 91 9.30 -11.97 -4.97
C GLU A 91 10.06 -12.65 -3.83
N ILE A 92 11.36 -12.36 -3.70
CA ILE A 92 12.15 -12.84 -2.55
C ILE A 92 11.59 -12.27 -1.22
N LEU A 93 11.16 -11.01 -1.19
CA LEU A 93 10.55 -10.42 0.01
C LEU A 93 9.20 -11.07 0.33
N VAL A 94 8.38 -11.34 -0.68
CA VAL A 94 7.09 -12.03 -0.52
C VAL A 94 7.31 -13.43 0.06
N ASP A 95 8.23 -14.20 -0.52
CA ASP A 95 8.57 -15.55 -0.06
C ASP A 95 9.11 -15.52 1.38
N THR A 96 9.98 -14.57 1.69
CA THR A 96 10.54 -14.40 3.04
C THR A 96 9.47 -14.07 4.06
N LEU A 97 8.55 -13.16 3.73
CA LEU A 97 7.44 -12.79 4.60
C LEU A 97 6.52 -13.98 4.87
N LEU A 98 6.14 -14.71 3.82
CA LEU A 98 5.23 -15.85 3.92
C LEU A 98 5.90 -17.11 4.51
N ALA A 99 7.23 -17.19 4.53
CA ALA A 99 7.96 -18.22 5.26
C ALA A 99 7.95 -18.00 6.78
N ASN A 100 7.72 -16.78 7.24
CA ASN A 100 7.54 -16.49 8.66
C ASN A 100 6.14 -16.98 9.10
N GLU A 101 6.10 -17.99 9.97
CA GLU A 101 4.85 -18.64 10.39
C GLU A 101 3.86 -17.68 11.06
N THR A 102 4.36 -16.77 11.90
CA THR A 102 3.51 -15.78 12.58
C THR A 102 2.91 -14.80 11.59
N ALA A 103 3.73 -14.24 10.69
CA ALA A 103 3.24 -13.31 9.67
C ALA A 103 2.26 -14.00 8.72
N ARG A 104 2.59 -15.21 8.25
CA ARG A 104 1.69 -15.99 7.39
C ARG A 104 0.37 -16.29 8.07
N GLY A 105 0.38 -16.71 9.35
CA GLY A 105 -0.83 -16.98 10.11
C GLY A 105 -1.73 -15.74 10.19
N LEU A 106 -1.18 -14.57 10.54
CA LEU A 106 -1.93 -13.32 10.60
C LEU A 106 -2.50 -12.91 9.23
N ILE A 107 -1.76 -13.18 8.15
CA ILE A 107 -2.13 -12.77 6.78
C ILE A 107 -3.12 -13.74 6.12
N ARG A 108 -3.08 -15.05 6.45
CA ARG A 108 -3.75 -16.11 5.68
C ARG A 108 -4.73 -16.97 6.46
N ASP A 109 -4.55 -17.09 7.77
CA ASP A 109 -5.34 -18.04 8.53
C ASP A 109 -6.62 -17.37 9.09
N GLY A 110 -7.69 -18.14 9.15
CA GLY A 110 -8.97 -17.70 9.70
C GLY A 110 -9.85 -16.88 8.77
N ASP A 111 -10.72 -16.06 9.36
CA ASP A 111 -11.62 -15.16 8.62
C ASP A 111 -10.89 -13.87 8.26
N VAL A 112 -10.33 -13.85 7.04
CA VAL A 112 -9.47 -12.78 6.54
C VAL A 112 -10.05 -12.16 5.28
N GLU A 113 -10.13 -10.82 5.27
CA GLU A 113 -10.49 -10.03 4.09
C GLU A 113 -9.32 -9.16 3.62
N TYR A 114 -9.18 -9.01 2.28
CA TYR A 114 -8.12 -8.21 1.65
C TYR A 114 -8.67 -6.99 0.94
N GLU A 115 -7.85 -5.92 0.87
CA GLU A 115 -8.15 -4.71 0.12
C GLU A 115 -9.53 -4.12 0.48
N VAL A 116 -9.83 -4.03 1.77
CA VAL A 116 -11.17 -3.68 2.28
C VAL A 116 -11.35 -2.17 2.29
N PRO A 117 -12.27 -1.61 1.48
CA PRO A 117 -12.56 -0.18 1.54
C PRO A 117 -13.46 0.16 2.75
N GLY A 118 -13.15 1.25 3.42
CA GLY A 118 -13.96 1.81 4.49
C GLY A 118 -14.27 3.28 4.24
N LEU A 119 -15.45 3.69 4.65
CA LEU A 119 -15.92 5.08 4.60
C LEU A 119 -16.70 5.38 5.87
N GLY A 120 -16.33 6.45 6.59
CA GLY A 120 -16.99 6.81 7.83
C GLY A 120 -16.56 8.17 8.36
N LYS A 121 -17.22 8.63 9.41
CA LYS A 121 -16.82 9.82 10.16
C LYS A 121 -15.74 9.43 11.17
N VAL A 122 -14.58 10.08 11.10
CA VAL A 122 -13.44 9.84 12.01
C VAL A 122 -13.22 11.06 12.91
N PHE A 123 -13.16 12.23 12.29
CA PHE A 123 -13.05 13.51 13.00
C PHE A 123 -14.24 14.39 12.65
N SER A 124 -14.88 14.99 13.63
CA SER A 124 -16.00 15.89 13.41
C SER A 124 -17.07 15.31 12.46
N ASP A 125 -17.68 16.13 11.64
CA ASP A 125 -18.68 15.73 10.65
C ASP A 125 -18.10 15.37 9.27
N MET A 126 -16.77 15.37 9.13
CA MET A 126 -16.12 15.03 7.86
C MET A 126 -16.04 13.52 7.66
N TYR A 127 -16.33 13.10 6.43
CA TYR A 127 -16.15 11.71 6.01
C TYR A 127 -14.72 11.43 5.59
N TRP A 128 -14.23 10.31 6.08
CA TRP A 128 -12.91 9.76 5.79
C TRP A 128 -13.03 8.44 5.07
N LYS A 129 -12.09 8.15 4.20
CA LYS A 129 -11.94 6.86 3.55
C LYS A 129 -10.61 6.22 3.93
N GLY A 130 -10.60 4.90 3.94
CA GLY A 130 -9.42 4.07 4.08
C GLY A 130 -9.62 2.79 3.27
N LYS A 131 -8.54 2.15 2.87
CA LYS A 131 -8.58 0.82 2.29
C LYS A 131 -7.57 -0.02 3.05
N ALA A 132 -8.07 -0.91 3.92
CA ALA A 132 -7.24 -1.78 4.72
C ALA A 132 -6.64 -2.87 3.83
N ASP A 133 -5.33 -3.08 3.92
CA ASP A 133 -4.67 -4.16 3.19
C ASP A 133 -5.28 -5.51 3.60
N ILE A 134 -5.38 -5.74 4.90
CA ILE A 134 -5.90 -6.97 5.48
C ILE A 134 -6.75 -6.63 6.70
N ILE A 135 -7.91 -7.28 6.83
CA ILE A 135 -8.68 -7.36 8.08
C ILE A 135 -8.75 -8.84 8.48
N ASN A 136 -8.17 -9.18 9.61
CA ASN A 136 -8.29 -10.49 10.23
C ASN A 136 -9.34 -10.39 11.33
N HIS A 137 -10.52 -10.98 11.09
CA HIS A 137 -11.67 -10.87 11.98
C HIS A 137 -11.54 -11.76 13.23
N ASP A 138 -10.85 -12.90 13.13
CA ASP A 138 -10.61 -13.79 14.26
C ASP A 138 -9.66 -13.12 15.27
N GLU A 139 -8.59 -12.50 14.78
CA GLU A 139 -7.62 -11.77 15.61
C GLU A 139 -8.08 -10.35 15.97
N LYS A 140 -9.14 -9.84 15.30
CA LYS A 140 -9.64 -8.47 15.43
C LYS A 140 -8.56 -7.43 15.16
N LEU A 141 -7.81 -7.65 14.10
CA LEU A 141 -6.70 -6.81 13.68
C LEU A 141 -6.88 -6.28 12.26
N ILE A 142 -6.45 -5.03 12.07
CA ILE A 142 -6.14 -4.47 10.76
C ILE A 142 -4.63 -4.63 10.58
N ILE A 143 -4.22 -5.19 9.46
CA ILE A 143 -2.80 -5.42 9.16
C ILE A 143 -2.45 -4.65 7.91
N ASP A 144 -1.41 -3.84 7.99
CA ASP A 144 -0.87 -3.06 6.88
C ASP A 144 0.56 -3.51 6.59
N LEU A 145 0.80 -3.82 5.33
CA LEU A 145 2.07 -4.34 4.87
C LEU A 145 3.01 -3.20 4.45
N LYS A 146 4.26 -3.26 4.88
CA LYS A 146 5.26 -2.25 4.55
C LYS A 146 6.55 -2.89 4.05
N THR A 147 7.10 -2.34 2.97
CA THR A 147 8.48 -2.63 2.58
C THR A 147 9.39 -1.53 3.10
N THR A 148 10.57 -1.90 3.63
CA THR A 148 11.57 -0.93 4.08
C THR A 148 12.96 -1.36 3.63
N SER A 149 13.84 -0.39 3.42
CA SER A 149 15.25 -0.65 3.14
C SER A 149 16.07 -0.94 4.40
N ASP A 150 15.51 -0.71 5.59
CA ASP A 150 16.23 -0.82 6.85
C ASP A 150 15.21 -1.00 8.00
N LEU A 151 15.11 -2.25 8.49
CA LEU A 151 14.20 -2.60 9.58
C LEU A 151 14.60 -1.94 10.92
N ASP A 152 15.90 -1.72 11.15
CA ASP A 152 16.39 -1.07 12.38
C ASP A 152 15.90 0.38 12.48
N LYS A 153 15.59 0.99 11.34
CA LYS A 153 15.05 2.35 11.25
C LYS A 153 13.54 2.41 11.16
N LEU A 154 12.84 1.29 11.28
CA LEU A 154 11.38 1.24 11.11
C LEU A 154 10.65 2.23 12.02
N GLN A 155 11.07 2.40 13.28
CA GLN A 155 10.47 3.38 14.19
C GLN A 155 10.57 4.83 13.70
N TRP A 156 11.68 5.19 13.05
CA TRP A 156 11.86 6.52 12.45
C TRP A 156 11.05 6.68 11.17
N THR A 157 10.98 5.61 10.38
CA THR A 157 10.15 5.53 9.17
C THR A 157 8.67 5.67 9.52
N ALA A 158 8.21 4.97 10.55
CA ALA A 158 6.84 5.04 11.05
C ALA A 158 6.46 6.47 11.46
N LYS A 159 7.35 7.15 12.19
CA LYS A 159 7.16 8.55 12.58
C LYS A 159 7.15 9.49 11.36
N LYS A 160 8.09 9.30 10.43
CA LYS A 160 8.20 10.12 9.22
C LYS A 160 6.97 10.04 8.32
N TYR A 161 6.37 8.86 8.21
CA TYR A 161 5.21 8.60 7.35
C TYR A 161 3.87 8.58 8.11
N ASN A 162 3.86 9.03 9.38
CA ASN A 162 2.67 9.18 10.20
C ASN A 162 1.84 7.87 10.28
N TYR A 163 2.48 6.74 10.62
CA TYR A 163 1.78 5.46 10.79
C TYR A 163 0.80 5.50 11.95
N ASP A 164 1.06 6.32 12.96
CA ASP A 164 0.16 6.60 14.09
C ASP A 164 -1.17 7.21 13.63
N SER A 165 -1.14 8.19 12.73
CA SER A 165 -2.35 8.77 12.17
C SER A 165 -3.11 7.77 11.30
N GLN A 166 -2.38 6.92 10.53
CA GLN A 166 -2.98 5.85 9.77
C GLN A 166 -3.71 4.86 10.68
N ALA A 167 -3.04 4.40 11.74
CA ALA A 167 -3.64 3.48 12.72
C ALA A 167 -4.89 4.09 13.38
N PHE A 168 -4.84 5.37 13.75
CA PHE A 168 -5.98 6.05 14.33
C PHE A 168 -7.18 6.12 13.36
N VAL A 169 -6.96 6.55 12.12
CA VAL A 169 -8.01 6.65 11.11
C VAL A 169 -8.63 5.29 10.84
N TYR A 170 -7.81 4.27 10.64
CA TYR A 170 -8.27 2.93 10.29
C TYR A 170 -8.99 2.24 11.46
N LYS A 171 -8.50 2.40 12.69
CA LYS A 171 -9.22 1.93 13.88
C LYS A 171 -10.64 2.52 13.96
N ASN A 172 -10.81 3.80 13.65
CA ASN A 172 -12.13 4.44 13.67
C ASN A 172 -13.02 4.02 12.49
N LEU A 173 -12.43 3.64 11.34
CA LEU A 173 -13.20 3.18 10.18
C LEU A 173 -13.65 1.73 10.31
N PHE A 174 -12.82 0.86 10.86
CA PHE A 174 -13.02 -0.59 10.84
C PHE A 174 -13.28 -1.22 12.21
N GLY A 175 -13.00 -0.49 13.30
CA GLY A 175 -13.31 -0.93 14.68
C GLY A 175 -12.28 -1.85 15.33
N TYR A 176 -11.18 -2.18 14.67
CA TYR A 176 -10.10 -3.04 15.18
C TYR A 176 -8.80 -2.25 15.36
N ASP A 177 -7.91 -2.77 16.20
CA ASP A 177 -6.56 -2.23 16.32
C ASP A 177 -5.75 -2.52 15.06
N MET A 178 -4.79 -1.64 14.74
CA MET A 178 -3.97 -1.75 13.54
C MET A 178 -2.52 -2.10 13.90
N ILE A 179 -1.96 -3.04 13.18
CA ILE A 179 -0.54 -3.39 13.23
C ILE A 179 0.11 -3.21 11.85
N PHE A 180 1.43 -3.04 11.86
CA PHE A 180 2.25 -2.94 10.66
C PHE A 180 3.19 -4.14 10.60
N ILE A 181 3.17 -4.88 9.49
CA ILE A 181 4.14 -5.93 9.20
C ILE A 181 5.11 -5.37 8.18
N ALA A 182 6.39 -5.26 8.57
CA ALA A 182 7.43 -4.70 7.71
C ALA A 182 8.48 -5.75 7.35
N ILE A 183 8.97 -5.66 6.12
CA ILE A 183 10.04 -6.50 5.59
C ILE A 183 11.05 -5.66 4.82
#